data_5cf61ae66fcf78166e8894ddb7bfeb5b
#
_entry.id   5cf61ae66fcf78166e8894ddb7bfeb5b
#
_cell.length_a   1.000
_cell.length_b   1.000
_cell.length_c   1.000
_cell.angle_alpha   90.00
_cell.angle_beta   90.00
_cell.angle_gamma   90.00
#
_symmetry.space_group_name_H-M   'P 1'
#
loop_
_entity.id
_entity.type
_entity.pdbx_description
1 polymer ?
#
loop_
_entity_poly.entity_id
_entity_poly.type
_entity_poly.pdbx_seq_one_letter_code
_entity_poly.pdbx_strand_id
1 'polypeptide(L)'
;MNMKAKNTVISILGSAGGVAKSLLAILNKSILDNKDPIHDTIFNDKIHLIDVKQKELEYYHNLFPNLSNKLLLHEFDLMDTMTFKKHLESTKTDIVVDLSYADTVEMLKCCNEFGVKYVNSALENTMIDENEDLFAGFPLIERIRYFEKSKKSFTNTSAIVCSGMNPGVVQWMAIELLNQYAQDSPIACYIVEQDTSFFKDKKLAKEDVIYTTWSPECFLDEAIMSYPMFIQHHTPLFLYEPVYNLEFKVNLGGNQFYGCLMPHEEVYTLCQLYDMEGGFLYKVNEHTTELIRSHLDDVDELWNHEMKVLDPLEAPLKGEDLVGVLLVFKDKERYMYNILNNDAVFSEYKTNATYFQVACGIYASLTVFLLDQIPKVYIMWTSYC
;
A
#
# COMPACT_ATOMS: atom_id res chain seq x y z
N MET A 1 18.31 -27.16 21.23
CA MET A 1 16.92 -27.56 21.49
C MET A 1 16.14 -27.14 20.26
N ASN A 2 15.80 -28.08 19.35
CA ASN A 2 14.98 -27.77 18.19
C ASN A 2 13.56 -27.43 18.69
N MET A 3 13.24 -26.16 18.82
CA MET A 3 11.84 -25.77 18.93
C MET A 3 11.19 -26.20 17.60
N LYS A 4 10.25 -27.14 17.66
CA LYS A 4 9.37 -27.41 16.53
C LYS A 4 8.76 -26.06 16.14
N ALA A 5 8.94 -25.66 14.89
CA ALA A 5 8.27 -24.47 14.36
C ALA A 5 6.78 -24.61 14.70
N LYS A 6 6.24 -23.65 15.43
CA LYS A 6 4.80 -23.58 15.72
C LYS A 6 4.12 -23.35 14.37
N ASN A 7 3.14 -24.15 14.02
CA ASN A 7 2.31 -23.86 12.84
C ASN A 7 1.64 -22.50 13.07
N THR A 8 1.93 -21.55 12.22
CA THR A 8 1.33 -20.21 12.27
C THR A 8 0.06 -20.19 11.42
N VAL A 9 -0.96 -19.52 11.86
CA VAL A 9 -2.20 -19.33 11.13
C VAL A 9 -2.29 -17.87 10.67
N ILE A 10 -2.35 -17.69 9.36
CA ILE A 10 -2.39 -16.37 8.71
C ILE A 10 -3.79 -16.16 8.12
N SER A 11 -4.39 -15.01 8.38
CA SER A 11 -5.64 -14.57 7.76
C SER A 11 -5.36 -13.36 6.87
N ILE A 12 -5.67 -13.48 5.56
CA ILE A 12 -5.53 -12.40 4.58
C ILE A 12 -6.92 -11.85 4.29
N LEU A 13 -7.14 -10.58 4.64
CA LEU A 13 -8.37 -9.84 4.39
C LEU A 13 -8.28 -9.12 3.03
N GLY A 14 -9.39 -9.01 2.30
CA GLY A 14 -9.39 -8.47 0.93
C GLY A 14 -8.69 -9.41 -0.06
N SER A 15 -8.83 -10.73 0.17
CA SER A 15 -8.03 -11.76 -0.51
C SER A 15 -8.32 -11.93 -2.01
N ALA A 16 -9.43 -11.41 -2.51
CA ALA A 16 -9.75 -11.38 -3.95
C ALA A 16 -9.09 -10.22 -4.69
N GLY A 17 -8.49 -9.26 -3.97
CA GLY A 17 -7.84 -8.06 -4.50
C GLY A 17 -6.47 -8.30 -5.13
N GLY A 18 -5.97 -7.29 -5.85
CA GLY A 18 -4.73 -7.38 -6.62
C GLY A 18 -3.47 -7.49 -5.77
N VAL A 19 -3.40 -6.78 -4.63
CA VAL A 19 -2.26 -6.85 -3.70
C VAL A 19 -2.20 -8.23 -3.05
N ALA A 20 -3.35 -8.79 -2.62
CA ALA A 20 -3.42 -10.13 -2.05
C ALA A 20 -3.00 -11.20 -3.08
N LYS A 21 -3.44 -11.08 -4.34
CA LYS A 21 -2.99 -11.92 -5.46
C LYS A 21 -1.46 -11.87 -5.59
N SER A 22 -0.88 -10.69 -5.52
CA SER A 22 0.57 -10.48 -5.63
C SER A 22 1.33 -11.08 -4.45
N LEU A 23 0.83 -10.91 -3.23
CA LEU A 23 1.39 -11.52 -2.03
C LEU A 23 1.36 -13.05 -2.12
N LEU A 24 0.23 -13.63 -2.55
CA LEU A 24 0.11 -15.07 -2.75
C LEU A 24 1.08 -15.59 -3.82
N ALA A 25 1.35 -14.80 -4.88
CA ALA A 25 2.34 -15.15 -5.89
C ALA A 25 3.76 -15.20 -5.31
N ILE A 26 4.12 -14.25 -4.44
CA ILE A 26 5.39 -14.25 -3.70
C ILE A 26 5.46 -15.50 -2.81
N LEU A 27 4.47 -15.73 -1.95
CA LEU A 27 4.44 -16.89 -1.04
C LEU A 27 4.48 -18.23 -1.78
N ASN A 28 3.82 -18.32 -2.95
CA ASN A 28 3.84 -19.50 -3.81
C ASN A 28 5.26 -19.83 -4.35
N LYS A 29 6.12 -18.81 -4.49
CA LYS A 29 7.53 -18.99 -4.84
C LYS A 29 8.41 -19.26 -3.62
N SER A 30 8.19 -18.52 -2.54
CA SER A 30 8.92 -18.69 -1.27
C SER A 30 8.89 -20.14 -0.77
N ILE A 31 7.78 -20.84 -0.97
CA ILE A 31 7.64 -22.25 -0.58
C ILE A 31 8.53 -23.21 -1.40
N LEU A 32 9.03 -22.78 -2.55
CA LEU A 32 9.95 -23.57 -3.40
C LEU A 32 11.41 -23.15 -3.24
N ASP A 33 11.67 -21.98 -2.70
CA ASP A 33 13.01 -21.45 -2.53
C ASP A 33 13.52 -21.68 -1.10
N ASN A 34 14.38 -22.67 -0.94
CA ASN A 34 14.98 -23.00 0.36
C ASN A 34 15.95 -21.92 0.90
N LYS A 35 16.22 -20.87 0.12
CA LYS A 35 16.97 -19.70 0.57
C LYS A 35 16.05 -18.58 1.07
N ASP A 36 14.76 -18.67 0.79
CA ASP A 36 13.79 -17.72 1.29
C ASP A 36 13.72 -17.81 2.82
N PRO A 37 13.81 -16.68 3.53
CA PRO A 37 13.90 -16.67 4.99
C PRO A 37 12.69 -17.30 5.69
N ILE A 38 11.50 -17.29 5.06
CA ILE A 38 10.27 -17.86 5.64
C ILE A 38 9.87 -19.21 5.02
N HIS A 39 10.71 -19.81 4.18
CA HIS A 39 10.44 -21.08 3.50
C HIS A 39 9.89 -22.15 4.44
N ASP A 40 10.62 -22.46 5.51
CA ASP A 40 10.24 -23.50 6.47
C ASP A 40 8.96 -23.18 7.24
N THR A 41 8.69 -21.90 7.48
CA THR A 41 7.51 -21.42 8.18
C THR A 41 6.29 -21.57 7.29
N ILE A 42 6.30 -20.97 6.09
CA ILE A 42 5.17 -21.04 5.13
C ILE A 42 4.88 -22.48 4.72
N PHE A 43 5.88 -23.36 4.68
CA PHE A 43 5.66 -24.77 4.37
C PHE A 43 4.71 -25.47 5.35
N ASN A 44 4.67 -25.06 6.60
CA ASN A 44 3.86 -25.69 7.65
C ASN A 44 2.56 -24.91 7.98
N ASP A 45 2.37 -23.70 7.45
CA ASP A 45 1.31 -22.78 7.84
C ASP A 45 -0.02 -23.03 7.10
N LYS A 46 -1.10 -22.49 7.67
CA LYS A 46 -2.42 -22.36 7.03
C LYS A 46 -2.69 -20.91 6.73
N ILE A 47 -3.28 -20.67 5.57
CA ILE A 47 -3.64 -19.34 5.07
C ILE A 47 -5.15 -19.30 4.85
N HIS A 48 -5.83 -18.50 5.65
CA HIS A 48 -7.24 -18.20 5.51
C HIS A 48 -7.40 -16.98 4.61
N LEU A 49 -8.17 -17.10 3.56
CA LEU A 49 -8.48 -16.06 2.59
C LEU A 49 -9.89 -15.54 2.87
N ILE A 50 -10.01 -14.27 3.21
CA ILE A 50 -11.29 -13.63 3.59
C ILE A 50 -11.60 -12.52 2.60
N ASP A 51 -12.83 -12.55 2.05
CA ASP A 51 -13.33 -11.48 1.21
C ASP A 51 -14.87 -11.43 1.30
N VAL A 52 -15.46 -10.28 0.98
CA VAL A 52 -16.91 -10.13 0.88
C VAL A 52 -17.48 -10.89 -0.34
N LYS A 53 -16.65 -11.05 -1.38
CA LYS A 53 -16.96 -11.78 -2.60
C LYS A 53 -15.77 -12.62 -3.03
N GLN A 54 -15.73 -13.85 -2.55
CA GLN A 54 -14.60 -14.75 -2.79
C GLN A 54 -14.53 -15.23 -4.25
N LYS A 55 -13.31 -15.49 -4.70
CA LYS A 55 -13.08 -16.28 -5.93
C LYS A 55 -13.21 -17.75 -5.60
N GLU A 56 -13.52 -18.56 -6.62
CA GLU A 56 -13.54 -20.02 -6.47
C GLU A 56 -12.16 -20.57 -6.10
N LEU A 57 -12.12 -21.64 -5.32
CA LEU A 57 -10.87 -22.27 -4.88
C LEU A 57 -9.97 -22.68 -6.05
N GLU A 58 -10.58 -23.10 -7.17
CA GLU A 58 -9.88 -23.47 -8.40
C GLU A 58 -9.07 -22.29 -8.99
N TYR A 59 -9.60 -21.06 -8.89
CA TYR A 59 -8.87 -19.86 -9.31
C TYR A 59 -7.53 -19.74 -8.59
N TYR A 60 -7.53 -19.89 -7.27
CA TYR A 60 -6.32 -19.83 -6.46
C TYR A 60 -5.38 -21.00 -6.72
N HIS A 61 -5.90 -22.22 -6.88
CA HIS A 61 -5.10 -23.41 -7.19
C HIS A 61 -4.38 -23.31 -8.53
N ASN A 62 -5.03 -22.71 -9.53
CA ASN A 62 -4.43 -22.50 -10.85
C ASN A 62 -3.31 -21.46 -10.83
N LEU A 63 -3.47 -20.38 -10.05
CA LEU A 63 -2.46 -19.33 -9.93
C LEU A 63 -1.33 -19.70 -8.95
N PHE A 64 -1.65 -20.39 -7.86
CA PHE A 64 -0.74 -20.65 -6.75
C PHE A 64 -0.68 -22.16 -6.39
N PRO A 65 -0.23 -23.03 -7.31
CA PRO A 65 -0.31 -24.49 -7.15
C PRO A 65 0.44 -24.99 -5.93
N ASN A 66 1.52 -24.32 -5.50
CA ASN A 66 2.32 -24.74 -4.35
C ASN A 66 1.66 -24.41 -3.00
N LEU A 67 0.67 -23.52 -3.00
CA LEU A 67 -0.14 -23.17 -1.82
C LEU A 67 -1.48 -23.92 -1.76
N SER A 68 -1.85 -24.71 -2.77
CA SER A 68 -3.20 -25.28 -2.96
C SER A 68 -3.75 -26.00 -1.74
N ASN A 69 -2.93 -26.75 -1.02
CA ASN A 69 -3.34 -27.52 0.16
C ASN A 69 -3.32 -26.71 1.48
N LYS A 70 -3.03 -25.43 1.41
CA LYS A 70 -2.89 -24.51 2.56
C LYS A 70 -3.97 -23.46 2.63
N LEU A 71 -4.63 -23.19 1.49
CA LEU A 71 -5.61 -22.12 1.35
C LEU A 71 -6.98 -22.59 1.86
N LEU A 72 -7.61 -21.76 2.69
CA LEU A 72 -8.96 -21.97 3.24
C LEU A 72 -9.78 -20.71 2.97
N LEU A 73 -10.88 -20.83 2.22
CA LEU A 73 -11.70 -19.69 1.80
C LEU A 73 -12.79 -19.39 2.82
N HIS A 74 -13.02 -18.10 3.05
CA HIS A 74 -14.12 -17.58 3.87
C HIS A 74 -14.76 -16.40 3.17
N GLU A 75 -16.07 -16.37 3.14
CA GLU A 75 -16.84 -15.28 2.55
C GLU A 75 -17.70 -14.63 3.63
N PHE A 76 -17.36 -13.43 4.01
CA PHE A 76 -18.13 -12.58 4.91
C PHE A 76 -17.67 -11.12 4.84
N ASP A 77 -18.55 -10.22 5.26
CA ASP A 77 -18.30 -8.79 5.32
C ASP A 77 -17.50 -8.45 6.59
N LEU A 78 -16.37 -7.74 6.43
CA LEU A 78 -15.54 -7.28 7.55
C LEU A 78 -16.19 -6.15 8.37
N MET A 79 -17.23 -5.50 7.83
CA MET A 79 -18.08 -4.58 8.61
C MET A 79 -18.82 -5.33 9.74
N ASP A 80 -19.07 -6.63 9.59
CA ASP A 80 -19.51 -7.49 10.69
C ASP A 80 -18.35 -7.92 11.57
N THR A 81 -17.90 -7.01 12.43
CA THR A 81 -16.81 -7.25 13.38
C THR A 81 -17.06 -8.45 14.31
N MET A 82 -18.31 -8.82 14.56
CA MET A 82 -18.64 -9.99 15.37
C MET A 82 -18.31 -11.29 14.63
N THR A 83 -18.58 -11.37 13.35
CA THR A 83 -18.19 -12.52 12.51
C THR A 83 -16.67 -12.59 12.38
N PHE A 84 -16.00 -11.44 12.21
CA PHE A 84 -14.53 -11.40 12.17
C PHE A 84 -13.90 -11.87 13.49
N LYS A 85 -14.41 -11.45 14.64
CA LYS A 85 -13.95 -11.92 15.96
C LYS A 85 -14.14 -13.44 16.11
N LYS A 86 -15.29 -13.98 15.72
CA LYS A 86 -15.54 -15.45 15.72
C LYS A 86 -14.56 -16.18 14.80
N HIS A 87 -14.20 -15.58 13.65
CA HIS A 87 -13.19 -16.13 12.76
C HIS A 87 -11.83 -16.21 13.47
N LEU A 88 -11.35 -15.11 14.06
CA LEU A 88 -10.08 -15.08 14.79
C LEU A 88 -10.00 -16.14 15.89
N GLU A 89 -11.08 -16.27 16.69
CA GLU A 89 -11.17 -17.24 17.78
C GLU A 89 -11.17 -18.69 17.27
N SER A 90 -12.02 -19.00 16.28
CA SER A 90 -12.23 -20.36 15.79
C SER A 90 -11.03 -20.90 15.00
N THR A 91 -10.37 -20.06 14.23
CA THR A 91 -9.18 -20.42 13.44
C THR A 91 -7.89 -20.36 14.25
N LYS A 92 -7.91 -19.67 15.39
CA LYS A 92 -6.72 -19.34 16.19
C LYS A 92 -5.69 -18.59 15.35
N THR A 93 -6.15 -17.61 14.57
CA THR A 93 -5.29 -16.76 13.74
C THR A 93 -4.17 -16.13 14.59
N ASP A 94 -2.94 -16.26 14.14
CA ASP A 94 -1.76 -15.65 14.77
C ASP A 94 -1.43 -14.28 14.14
N ILE A 95 -1.65 -14.14 12.80
CA ILE A 95 -1.33 -12.93 12.03
C ILE A 95 -2.48 -12.60 11.09
N VAL A 96 -2.91 -11.35 11.12
CA VAL A 96 -3.82 -10.76 10.12
C VAL A 96 -3.01 -9.91 9.15
N VAL A 97 -3.19 -10.16 7.86
CA VAL A 97 -2.70 -9.33 6.76
C VAL A 97 -3.93 -8.68 6.13
N ASP A 98 -4.10 -7.39 6.38
CA ASP A 98 -5.26 -6.64 5.94
C ASP A 98 -4.96 -5.86 4.65
N LEU A 99 -5.60 -6.27 3.57
CA LEU A 99 -5.50 -5.69 2.23
C LEU A 99 -6.90 -5.34 1.71
N SER A 100 -7.79 -5.05 2.64
CA SER A 100 -9.18 -4.67 2.39
C SER A 100 -9.41 -3.17 2.62
N TYR A 101 -10.61 -2.69 2.32
CA TYR A 101 -11.07 -1.34 2.65
C TYR A 101 -11.75 -1.27 4.03
N ALA A 102 -11.58 -2.28 4.88
CA ALA A 102 -12.15 -2.26 6.23
C ALA A 102 -11.45 -1.22 7.11
N ASP A 103 -12.23 -0.58 8.02
CA ASP A 103 -11.69 0.40 8.95
C ASP A 103 -10.50 -0.16 9.75
N THR A 104 -9.33 0.42 9.54
CA THR A 104 -8.06 0.00 10.17
C THR A 104 -8.16 -0.06 11.69
N VAL A 105 -8.83 0.91 12.31
CA VAL A 105 -8.96 0.99 13.78
C VAL A 105 -9.88 -0.12 14.29
N GLU A 106 -10.97 -0.43 13.59
CA GLU A 106 -11.89 -1.51 13.98
C GLU A 106 -11.23 -2.89 13.82
N MET A 107 -10.48 -3.11 12.74
CA MET A 107 -9.72 -4.36 12.55
C MET A 107 -8.66 -4.52 13.65
N LEU A 108 -7.94 -3.45 13.98
CA LEU A 108 -6.96 -3.44 15.06
C LEU A 108 -7.60 -3.68 16.43
N LYS A 109 -8.79 -3.14 16.72
CA LYS A 109 -9.53 -3.44 17.97
C LYS A 109 -9.81 -4.93 18.08
N CYS A 110 -10.28 -5.55 17.00
CA CYS A 110 -10.53 -6.99 16.98
C CYS A 110 -9.22 -7.79 17.20
N CYS A 111 -8.15 -7.47 16.50
CA CYS A 111 -6.85 -8.11 16.67
C CYS A 111 -6.29 -7.92 18.09
N ASN A 112 -6.43 -6.73 18.66
CA ASN A 112 -5.97 -6.42 20.02
C ASN A 112 -6.73 -7.22 21.08
N GLU A 113 -8.02 -7.48 20.92
CA GLU A 113 -8.83 -8.29 21.84
C GLU A 113 -8.27 -9.71 21.95
N PHE A 114 -7.83 -10.31 20.85
CA PHE A 114 -7.31 -11.69 20.79
C PHE A 114 -5.78 -11.80 20.85
N GLY A 115 -5.06 -10.67 20.87
CA GLY A 115 -3.59 -10.66 20.85
C GLY A 115 -2.98 -11.12 19.53
N VAL A 116 -3.70 -10.91 18.43
CA VAL A 116 -3.31 -11.26 17.07
C VAL A 116 -2.44 -10.17 16.48
N LYS A 117 -1.35 -10.53 15.79
CA LYS A 117 -0.50 -9.59 15.06
C LYS A 117 -1.23 -9.06 13.83
N TYR A 118 -0.95 -7.80 13.45
CA TYR A 118 -1.66 -7.13 12.35
C TYR A 118 -0.70 -6.37 11.42
N VAL A 119 -0.92 -6.49 10.12
CA VAL A 119 -0.23 -5.67 9.10
C VAL A 119 -1.22 -5.25 8.02
N ASN A 120 -1.10 -4.00 7.56
CA ASN A 120 -1.85 -3.49 6.40
C ASN A 120 -0.99 -2.63 5.48
N SER A 121 -1.53 -2.25 4.31
CA SER A 121 -0.84 -1.43 3.30
C SER A 121 -1.13 0.07 3.41
N ALA A 122 -2.30 0.48 3.93
CA ALA A 122 -2.77 1.86 3.98
C ALA A 122 -3.69 2.09 5.19
N LEU A 123 -4.03 3.35 5.48
CA LEU A 123 -5.02 3.72 6.50
C LEU A 123 -6.40 3.84 5.85
N GLU A 124 -7.34 3.00 6.29
CA GLU A 124 -8.74 3.06 5.89
C GLU A 124 -9.61 3.51 7.07
N ASN A 125 -10.63 4.32 6.81
CA ASN A 125 -11.57 4.77 7.81
C ASN A 125 -12.97 5.00 7.24
N THR A 126 -13.87 4.08 7.51
CA THR A 126 -15.25 4.08 6.99
C THR A 126 -16.01 5.39 7.30
N MET A 127 -15.82 5.97 8.50
CA MET A 127 -16.53 7.19 8.88
C MET A 127 -16.10 8.39 8.01
N ILE A 128 -14.83 8.46 7.63
CA ILE A 128 -14.31 9.53 6.78
C ILE A 128 -14.75 9.29 5.35
N ASP A 129 -14.66 8.06 4.86
CA ASP A 129 -14.99 7.67 3.50
C ASP A 129 -16.49 7.81 3.20
N GLU A 130 -17.38 7.51 4.17
CA GLU A 130 -18.83 7.71 4.05
C GLU A 130 -19.28 9.18 4.19
N ASN A 131 -18.38 10.09 4.61
CA ASN A 131 -18.68 11.51 4.82
C ASN A 131 -17.66 12.41 4.11
N GLU A 132 -17.26 12.07 2.90
CA GLU A 132 -16.24 12.76 2.11
C GLU A 132 -16.48 14.28 2.01
N ASP A 133 -17.71 14.71 1.79
CA ASP A 133 -18.09 16.16 1.75
C ASP A 133 -17.69 16.91 3.02
N LEU A 134 -17.76 16.25 4.19
CA LEU A 134 -17.41 16.86 5.47
C LEU A 134 -15.90 17.04 5.62
N PHE A 135 -15.12 16.17 5.00
CA PHE A 135 -13.67 16.13 5.08
C PHE A 135 -12.98 16.57 3.79
N ALA A 136 -13.75 17.13 2.82
CA ALA A 136 -13.22 17.55 1.53
C ALA A 136 -11.96 18.41 1.67
N GLY A 137 -10.94 18.06 0.92
CA GLY A 137 -9.61 18.67 0.96
C GLY A 137 -8.64 18.06 1.99
N PHE A 138 -9.13 17.32 3.00
CA PHE A 138 -8.32 16.86 4.14
C PHE A 138 -8.55 15.41 4.58
N PRO A 139 -9.08 14.47 3.77
CA PRO A 139 -9.46 13.13 4.24
C PRO A 139 -8.28 12.39 4.85
N LEU A 140 -7.10 12.41 4.24
CA LEU A 140 -5.90 11.76 4.76
C LEU A 140 -5.52 12.23 6.17
N ILE A 141 -5.49 13.54 6.41
CA ILE A 141 -5.12 14.07 7.73
C ILE A 141 -6.14 13.66 8.79
N GLU A 142 -7.41 13.57 8.45
CA GLU A 142 -8.43 13.11 9.39
C GLU A 142 -8.34 11.60 9.65
N ARG A 143 -8.01 10.76 8.65
CA ARG A 143 -7.67 9.33 8.85
C ARG A 143 -6.49 9.18 9.81
N ILE A 144 -5.41 9.93 9.60
CA ILE A 144 -4.24 9.94 10.49
C ILE A 144 -4.63 10.38 11.92
N ARG A 145 -5.40 11.45 12.08
CA ARG A 145 -5.84 11.94 13.39
C ARG A 145 -6.69 10.93 14.14
N TYR A 146 -7.62 10.27 13.45
CA TYR A 146 -8.47 9.24 14.03
C TYR A 146 -7.62 8.06 14.52
N PHE A 147 -6.69 7.61 13.69
CA PHE A 147 -5.77 6.55 14.03
C PHE A 147 -4.89 6.92 15.24
N GLU A 148 -4.25 8.09 15.22
CA GLU A 148 -3.39 8.60 16.30
C GLU A 148 -4.11 8.67 17.68
N LYS A 149 -5.39 9.02 17.68
CA LYS A 149 -6.21 9.02 18.91
C LYS A 149 -6.43 7.60 19.45
N SER A 150 -6.57 6.63 18.56
CA SER A 150 -6.93 5.25 18.89
C SER A 150 -5.73 4.37 19.25
N LYS A 151 -4.55 4.64 18.70
CA LYS A 151 -3.36 3.78 18.79
C LYS A 151 -2.93 3.45 20.23
N LYS A 152 -3.14 4.35 21.19
CA LYS A 152 -2.79 4.14 22.60
C LYS A 152 -3.63 3.05 23.29
N SER A 153 -4.77 2.67 22.70
CA SER A 153 -5.63 1.61 23.22
C SER A 153 -5.15 0.20 22.84
N PHE A 154 -4.24 0.10 21.85
CA PHE A 154 -3.73 -1.18 21.34
C PHE A 154 -2.53 -1.65 22.18
N THR A 155 -2.80 -2.39 23.26
CA THR A 155 -1.79 -2.83 24.22
C THR A 155 -1.50 -4.32 24.20
N ASN A 156 -2.28 -5.09 23.44
CA ASN A 156 -2.19 -6.55 23.41
C ASN A 156 -1.83 -7.14 22.02
N THR A 157 -1.72 -6.29 20.99
CA THR A 157 -1.29 -6.67 19.65
C THR A 157 0.09 -6.09 19.32
N SER A 158 0.76 -6.66 18.32
CA SER A 158 1.86 -6.02 17.59
C SER A 158 1.34 -5.69 16.20
N ALA A 159 1.44 -4.45 15.77
CA ALA A 159 0.92 -4.01 14.49
C ALA A 159 1.97 -3.25 13.68
N ILE A 160 2.07 -3.55 12.38
CA ILE A 160 2.83 -2.77 11.39
C ILE A 160 1.80 -2.20 10.43
N VAL A 161 1.62 -0.90 10.45
CA VAL A 161 0.59 -0.19 9.68
C VAL A 161 1.24 0.60 8.56
N CYS A 162 0.59 0.68 7.39
CA CYS A 162 1.09 1.36 6.21
C CYS A 162 2.37 0.71 5.65
N SER A 163 2.31 -0.60 5.40
CA SER A 163 3.46 -1.43 5.00
C SER A 163 3.41 -1.84 3.53
N GLY A 164 3.04 -0.92 2.65
CA GLY A 164 3.10 -1.12 1.20
C GLY A 164 4.44 -0.73 0.60
N MET A 165 4.40 -0.12 -0.56
CA MET A 165 5.55 0.53 -1.20
C MET A 165 5.61 1.99 -0.76
N ASN A 166 4.57 2.75 -1.00
CA ASN A 166 4.23 4.07 -0.50
C ASN A 166 2.74 4.05 -0.08
N PRO A 167 2.50 4.15 1.23
CA PRO A 167 3.44 4.13 2.34
C PRO A 167 4.11 2.76 2.56
N GLY A 168 5.35 2.77 3.06
CA GLY A 168 6.08 1.54 3.43
C GLY A 168 7.56 1.55 3.04
N VAL A 169 7.93 0.86 1.96
CA VAL A 169 9.33 0.67 1.54
C VAL A 169 10.05 2.01 1.31
N VAL A 170 9.40 3.03 0.76
CA VAL A 170 10.00 4.34 0.51
C VAL A 170 10.51 5.02 1.79
N GLN A 171 9.85 4.78 2.92
CA GLN A 171 10.32 5.32 4.20
C GLN A 171 11.65 4.70 4.60
N TRP A 172 11.85 3.40 4.37
CA TRP A 172 13.15 2.75 4.57
C TRP A 172 14.20 3.23 3.59
N MET A 173 13.83 3.48 2.33
CA MET A 173 14.74 4.09 1.35
C MET A 173 15.19 5.47 1.81
N ALA A 174 14.29 6.29 2.36
CA ALA A 174 14.60 7.60 2.92
C ALA A 174 15.55 7.48 4.13
N ILE A 175 15.25 6.60 5.08
CA ILE A 175 16.07 6.36 6.27
C ILE A 175 17.46 5.84 5.89
N GLU A 176 17.56 4.91 4.95
CA GLU A 176 18.83 4.40 4.44
C GLU A 176 19.68 5.53 3.85
N LEU A 177 19.10 6.38 3.01
CA LEU A 177 19.78 7.54 2.47
C LEU A 177 20.21 8.54 3.56
N LEU A 178 19.34 8.81 4.54
CA LEU A 178 19.66 9.68 5.67
C LEU A 178 20.82 9.13 6.51
N ASN A 179 20.83 7.83 6.77
CA ASN A 179 21.90 7.16 7.51
C ASN A 179 23.23 7.16 6.75
N GLN A 180 23.21 6.93 5.43
CA GLN A 180 24.42 7.00 4.60
C GLN A 180 25.05 8.39 4.59
N TYR A 181 24.25 9.44 4.80
CA TYR A 181 24.67 10.84 4.77
C TYR A 181 24.40 11.56 6.09
N ALA A 182 24.52 10.88 7.22
CA ALA A 182 24.15 11.36 8.56
C ALA A 182 24.85 12.66 9.02
N GLN A 183 25.92 13.08 8.35
CA GLN A 183 26.62 14.35 8.63
C GLN A 183 25.97 15.56 7.94
N ASP A 184 25.08 15.31 6.96
CA ASP A 184 24.40 16.33 6.18
C ASP A 184 22.92 16.35 6.57
N SER A 185 22.35 17.51 6.82
CA SER A 185 20.92 17.68 7.07
C SER A 185 20.22 18.04 5.76
N PRO A 186 19.31 17.20 5.24
CA PRO A 186 18.51 17.58 4.09
C PRO A 186 17.53 18.69 4.46
N ILE A 187 17.23 19.55 3.50
CA ILE A 187 16.19 20.59 3.63
C ILE A 187 14.83 20.06 3.20
N ALA A 188 14.80 19.04 2.33
CA ALA A 188 13.57 18.41 1.91
C ALA A 188 13.76 16.91 1.57
N CYS A 189 12.66 16.15 1.70
CA CYS A 189 12.50 14.78 1.26
C CYS A 189 11.23 14.66 0.43
N TYR A 190 11.35 14.33 -0.83
CA TYR A 190 10.20 14.04 -1.69
C TYR A 190 10.13 12.55 -1.99
N ILE A 191 8.99 11.97 -1.71
CA ILE A 191 8.61 10.67 -2.26
C ILE A 191 8.13 10.92 -3.68
N VAL A 192 8.56 10.11 -4.62
CA VAL A 192 8.28 10.32 -6.04
C VAL A 192 7.86 9.02 -6.69
N GLU A 193 6.82 9.10 -7.53
CA GLU A 193 6.33 7.95 -8.27
C GLU A 193 5.94 8.36 -9.68
N GLN A 194 6.32 7.52 -10.64
CA GLN A 194 5.88 7.60 -12.03
C GLN A 194 5.38 6.24 -12.50
N ASP A 195 4.08 6.10 -12.64
CA ASP A 195 3.45 4.93 -13.24
C ASP A 195 3.11 5.21 -14.70
N THR A 196 3.84 4.56 -15.60
CA THR A 196 3.62 4.64 -17.06
C THR A 196 2.84 3.45 -17.60
N SER A 197 2.31 2.62 -16.71
CA SER A 197 1.58 1.39 -17.05
C SER A 197 0.34 1.68 -17.89
N PHE A 198 0.20 0.97 -18.99
CA PHE A 198 -0.99 1.05 -19.85
C PHE A 198 -1.11 -0.19 -20.74
N PHE A 199 -2.25 -0.34 -21.43
CA PHE A 199 -2.43 -1.40 -22.41
C PHE A 199 -1.36 -1.37 -23.51
N LYS A 200 -0.84 -2.54 -23.90
CA LYS A 200 0.02 -2.65 -25.08
C LYS A 200 -0.73 -2.25 -26.34
N ASP A 201 -1.97 -2.70 -26.50
CA ASP A 201 -2.89 -2.23 -27.54
C ASP A 201 -3.75 -1.10 -26.99
N LYS A 202 -3.40 0.13 -27.33
CA LYS A 202 -4.13 1.34 -26.90
C LYS A 202 -5.60 1.36 -27.34
N LYS A 203 -5.99 0.55 -28.33
CA LYS A 203 -7.39 0.47 -28.79
C LYS A 203 -8.32 -0.19 -27.75
N LEU A 204 -7.78 -0.85 -26.74
CA LEU A 204 -8.54 -1.42 -25.65
C LEU A 204 -9.04 -0.36 -24.66
N ALA A 205 -8.38 0.80 -24.64
CA ALA A 205 -8.79 1.91 -23.80
C ALA A 205 -10.04 2.60 -24.38
N LYS A 206 -10.98 2.92 -23.49
CA LYS A 206 -12.12 3.79 -23.80
C LYS A 206 -11.78 5.20 -23.31
N GLU A 207 -12.29 6.22 -24.00
CA GLU A 207 -11.96 7.62 -23.73
C GLU A 207 -12.42 8.07 -22.33
N ASP A 208 -13.61 7.62 -21.90
CA ASP A 208 -14.25 8.06 -20.66
C ASP A 208 -14.00 7.11 -19.46
N VAL A 209 -12.90 6.36 -19.45
CA VAL A 209 -12.60 5.40 -18.38
C VAL A 209 -11.31 5.79 -17.67
N ILE A 210 -11.37 5.83 -16.35
CA ILE A 210 -10.21 6.05 -15.48
C ILE A 210 -9.46 4.73 -15.31
N TYR A 211 -8.21 4.68 -15.73
CA TYR A 211 -7.35 3.51 -15.63
C TYR A 211 -6.21 3.74 -14.66
N THR A 212 -6.11 2.88 -13.66
CA THR A 212 -5.00 2.87 -12.69
C THR A 212 -4.42 1.48 -12.55
N THR A 213 -3.30 1.33 -11.87
CA THR A 213 -2.69 0.03 -11.54
C THR A 213 -3.02 -0.45 -10.13
N TRP A 214 -3.72 0.38 -9.36
CA TRP A 214 -4.20 0.12 -8.00
C TRP A 214 -5.65 0.60 -7.88
N SER A 215 -6.22 0.75 -6.67
CA SER A 215 -7.61 1.17 -6.51
C SER A 215 -7.88 2.52 -7.17
N PRO A 216 -8.74 2.58 -8.19
CA PRO A 216 -9.09 3.85 -8.81
C PRO A 216 -9.95 4.74 -7.89
N GLU A 217 -10.71 4.15 -6.98
CA GLU A 217 -11.49 4.90 -5.98
C GLU A 217 -10.56 5.62 -5.00
N CYS A 218 -9.60 4.91 -4.38
CA CYS A 218 -8.60 5.54 -3.50
C CYS A 218 -7.74 6.56 -4.26
N PHE A 219 -7.42 6.28 -5.53
CA PHE A 219 -6.69 7.22 -6.36
C PHE A 219 -7.48 8.53 -6.57
N LEU A 220 -8.78 8.46 -6.85
CA LEU A 220 -9.61 9.65 -7.00
C LEU A 220 -9.76 10.42 -5.68
N ASP A 221 -9.91 9.75 -4.54
CA ASP A 221 -9.93 10.39 -3.23
C ASP A 221 -8.70 11.28 -3.01
N GLU A 222 -7.52 10.77 -3.35
CA GLU A 222 -6.28 11.55 -3.27
C GLU A 222 -6.16 12.63 -4.36
N ALA A 223 -6.59 12.31 -5.58
CA ALA A 223 -6.38 13.14 -6.77
C ALA A 223 -7.35 14.33 -6.88
N ILE A 224 -8.59 14.17 -6.41
CA ILE A 224 -9.65 15.19 -6.60
C ILE A 224 -10.35 15.63 -5.32
N MET A 225 -10.48 14.76 -4.30
CA MET A 225 -11.11 15.11 -3.02
C MET A 225 -10.13 15.75 -2.03
N SER A 226 -8.85 15.73 -2.33
CA SER A 226 -7.79 16.23 -1.46
C SER A 226 -7.14 17.50 -2.02
N TYR A 227 -6.63 18.36 -1.13
CA TYR A 227 -5.71 19.43 -1.54
C TYR A 227 -4.28 18.92 -1.59
N PRO A 228 -3.43 19.42 -2.52
CA PRO A 228 -1.99 19.15 -2.50
C PRO A 228 -1.42 19.44 -1.12
N MET A 229 -0.70 18.48 -0.55
CA MET A 229 -0.14 18.57 0.80
C MET A 229 1.38 18.49 0.76
N PHE A 230 2.02 19.35 1.52
CA PHE A 230 3.42 19.20 1.89
C PHE A 230 3.58 19.45 3.39
N ILE A 231 4.69 19.00 3.98
CA ILE A 231 4.96 19.19 5.40
C ILE A 231 6.18 20.06 5.55
N GLN A 232 6.12 21.02 6.46
CA GLN A 232 7.24 21.86 6.82
C GLN A 232 7.24 22.09 8.33
N HIS A 233 8.38 21.94 8.99
CA HIS A 233 8.51 22.05 10.44
C HIS A 233 7.46 21.21 11.18
N HIS A 234 7.34 19.93 10.83
CA HIS A 234 6.39 18.94 11.38
C HIS A 234 4.91 19.31 11.19
N THR A 235 4.61 20.34 10.38
CA THR A 235 3.24 20.86 10.21
C THR A 235 2.76 20.62 8.78
N PRO A 236 1.63 19.91 8.59
CA PRO A 236 1.00 19.79 7.28
C PRO A 236 0.51 21.16 6.78
N LEU A 237 0.85 21.47 5.55
CA LEU A 237 0.46 22.66 4.82
C LEU A 237 -0.22 22.25 3.51
N PHE A 238 -1.21 23.03 3.08
CA PHE A 238 -2.03 22.71 1.92
C PHE A 238 -2.03 23.83 0.91
N LEU A 239 -1.99 23.48 -0.37
CA LEU A 239 -2.25 24.41 -1.45
C LEU A 239 -3.74 24.30 -1.80
N TYR A 240 -4.47 25.42 -1.69
CA TYR A 240 -5.92 25.45 -1.96
C TYR A 240 -6.20 25.52 -3.47
N GLU A 241 -5.71 24.53 -4.18
CA GLU A 241 -5.81 24.35 -5.64
C GLU A 241 -6.11 22.88 -5.92
N PRO A 242 -6.79 22.53 -7.02
CA PRO A 242 -6.88 21.13 -7.44
C PRO A 242 -5.50 20.51 -7.64
N VAL A 243 -5.34 19.24 -7.25
CA VAL A 243 -4.05 18.52 -7.34
C VAL A 243 -3.46 18.58 -8.75
N TYR A 244 -4.29 18.40 -9.78
CA TYR A 244 -3.85 18.36 -11.17
C TYR A 244 -3.66 19.71 -11.85
N ASN A 245 -3.88 20.83 -11.12
CA ASN A 245 -3.55 22.18 -11.60
C ASN A 245 -2.04 22.46 -11.62
N LEU A 246 -1.29 21.78 -10.76
CA LEU A 246 0.14 22.01 -10.58
C LEU A 246 0.96 20.77 -10.87
N GLU A 247 2.03 20.94 -11.63
CA GLU A 247 3.04 19.90 -11.85
C GLU A 247 4.40 20.38 -11.37
N PHE A 248 5.12 19.46 -10.75
CA PHE A 248 6.47 19.67 -10.26
C PHE A 248 7.44 18.80 -11.05
N LYS A 249 8.53 19.39 -11.49
CA LYS A 249 9.57 18.66 -12.20
C LYS A 249 10.40 17.82 -11.23
N VAL A 250 10.38 16.52 -11.45
CA VAL A 250 11.24 15.55 -10.74
C VAL A 250 12.46 15.24 -11.60
N ASN A 251 13.65 15.23 -10.99
CA ASN A 251 14.90 14.86 -11.62
C ASN A 251 15.65 13.84 -10.76
N LEU A 252 15.75 12.62 -11.26
CA LEU A 252 16.48 11.51 -10.63
C LEU A 252 17.65 11.11 -11.54
N GLY A 253 18.49 12.06 -11.89
CA GLY A 253 19.60 11.85 -12.82
C GLY A 253 19.12 11.60 -14.25
N GLY A 254 19.15 10.33 -14.69
CA GLY A 254 18.69 9.95 -16.04
C GLY A 254 17.18 9.94 -16.22
N ASN A 255 16.41 9.88 -15.13
CA ASN A 255 14.96 9.83 -15.15
C ASN A 255 14.38 11.20 -14.78
N GLN A 256 13.57 11.75 -15.67
CA GLN A 256 12.92 13.04 -15.47
C GLN A 256 11.45 12.93 -15.86
N PHE A 257 10.58 13.48 -15.01
CA PHE A 257 9.14 13.55 -15.26
C PHE A 257 8.52 14.74 -14.53
N TYR A 258 7.24 14.97 -14.77
CA TYR A 258 6.42 15.92 -14.03
C TYR A 258 5.36 15.16 -13.27
N GLY A 259 5.24 15.41 -11.96
CA GLY A 259 4.25 14.80 -11.09
C GLY A 259 3.43 15.87 -10.36
N CYS A 260 2.23 15.48 -9.92
CA CYS A 260 1.35 16.29 -9.10
C CYS A 260 1.66 16.07 -7.63
N LEU A 261 1.57 17.12 -6.81
CA LEU A 261 1.75 17.03 -5.38
C LEU A 261 0.45 16.47 -4.75
N MET A 262 0.54 15.28 -4.18
CA MET A 262 -0.60 14.60 -3.56
C MET A 262 -0.38 14.41 -2.06
N PRO A 263 -1.44 14.34 -1.24
CA PRO A 263 -1.31 13.93 0.16
C PRO A 263 -0.98 12.45 0.25
N HIS A 264 -0.10 12.08 1.19
CA HIS A 264 0.22 10.65 1.41
C HIS A 264 0.78 10.41 2.83
N GLU A 265 0.53 9.23 3.42
CA GLU A 265 0.80 8.91 4.83
C GLU A 265 2.29 8.95 5.19
N GLU A 266 3.15 8.44 4.30
CA GLU A 266 4.59 8.38 4.58
C GLU A 266 5.23 9.75 4.68
N VAL A 267 4.70 10.76 3.97
CA VAL A 267 5.17 12.14 4.07
C VAL A 267 4.95 12.66 5.49
N TYR A 268 3.74 12.43 6.04
CA TYR A 268 3.44 12.82 7.41
C TYR A 268 4.39 12.15 8.40
N THR A 269 4.55 10.85 8.31
CA THR A 269 5.33 10.07 9.27
C THR A 269 6.83 10.38 9.21
N LEU A 270 7.42 10.51 8.02
CA LEU A 270 8.81 10.89 7.85
C LEU A 270 9.10 12.29 8.43
N CYS A 271 8.23 13.27 8.14
CA CYS A 271 8.40 14.63 8.60
C CYS A 271 8.02 14.84 10.08
N GLN A 272 7.39 13.87 10.75
CA GLN A 272 7.30 13.87 12.21
C GLN A 272 8.62 13.42 12.87
N LEU A 273 9.42 12.59 12.21
CA LEU A 273 10.72 12.12 12.72
C LEU A 273 11.86 13.10 12.40
N TYR A 274 11.82 13.72 11.24
CA TYR A 274 12.88 14.58 10.73
C TYR A 274 12.33 15.96 10.40
N ASP A 275 12.97 17.03 10.94
CA ASP A 275 12.60 18.42 10.63
C ASP A 275 13.12 18.80 9.23
N MET A 276 12.34 18.44 8.23
CA MET A 276 12.61 18.75 6.83
C MET A 276 11.27 18.99 6.10
N GLU A 277 11.30 19.67 4.96
CA GLU A 277 10.14 19.73 4.09
C GLU A 277 9.88 18.35 3.47
N GLY A 278 8.62 17.97 3.29
CA GLY A 278 8.26 16.69 2.67
C GLY A 278 7.04 16.80 1.79
N GLY A 279 7.02 16.01 0.73
CA GLY A 279 5.89 15.91 -0.19
C GLY A 279 5.91 14.60 -0.97
N PHE A 280 4.77 14.24 -1.55
CA PHE A 280 4.64 13.12 -2.49
C PHE A 280 4.29 13.66 -3.88
N LEU A 281 5.09 13.29 -4.87
CA LEU A 281 4.94 13.71 -6.27
C LEU A 281 4.61 12.50 -7.12
N TYR A 282 3.38 12.44 -7.61
CA TYR A 282 2.86 11.30 -8.36
C TYR A 282 2.50 11.65 -9.79
N LYS A 283 2.83 10.77 -10.71
CA LYS A 283 2.34 10.77 -12.09
C LYS A 283 1.73 9.42 -12.43
N VAL A 284 0.41 9.39 -12.59
CA VAL A 284 -0.31 8.26 -13.21
C VAL A 284 -0.13 8.30 -14.74
N ASN A 285 -0.53 7.24 -15.45
CA ASN A 285 -0.48 7.18 -16.90
C ASN A 285 -1.12 8.39 -17.58
N GLU A 286 -0.67 8.70 -18.80
CA GLU A 286 -1.06 9.91 -19.53
C GLU A 286 -2.56 9.99 -19.81
N HIS A 287 -3.21 8.85 -20.12
CA HIS A 287 -4.64 8.80 -20.41
C HIS A 287 -5.48 9.31 -19.22
N THR A 288 -5.24 8.79 -18.03
CA THR A 288 -5.94 9.21 -16.81
C THR A 288 -5.57 10.63 -16.41
N THR A 289 -4.30 11.04 -16.57
CA THR A 289 -3.86 12.42 -16.35
C THR A 289 -4.61 13.40 -17.25
N GLU A 290 -4.74 13.12 -18.56
CA GLU A 290 -5.47 13.97 -19.50
C GLU A 290 -6.96 14.01 -19.18
N LEU A 291 -7.56 12.87 -18.81
CA LEU A 291 -8.98 12.81 -18.45
C LEU A 291 -9.29 13.69 -17.24
N ILE A 292 -8.50 13.59 -16.16
CA ILE A 292 -8.67 14.44 -14.97
C ILE A 292 -8.53 15.91 -15.35
N ARG A 293 -7.51 16.27 -16.14
CA ARG A 293 -7.27 17.67 -16.54
C ARG A 293 -8.39 18.27 -17.40
N SER A 294 -9.07 17.44 -18.16
CA SER A 294 -10.21 17.89 -18.94
C SER A 294 -11.47 18.20 -18.10
N HIS A 295 -11.47 17.83 -16.82
CA HIS A 295 -12.59 18.00 -15.88
C HIS A 295 -12.23 18.87 -14.66
N LEU A 296 -11.15 19.67 -14.71
CA LEU A 296 -10.74 20.51 -13.57
C LEU A 296 -11.78 21.58 -13.18
N ASP A 297 -12.67 21.96 -14.09
CA ASP A 297 -13.76 22.90 -13.80
C ASP A 297 -14.94 22.23 -13.05
N ASP A 298 -15.03 20.88 -13.08
CA ASP A 298 -16.05 20.08 -12.41
C ASP A 298 -15.48 18.67 -12.11
N VAL A 299 -14.61 18.59 -11.12
CA VAL A 299 -13.90 17.33 -10.78
C VAL A 299 -14.84 16.27 -10.24
N ASP A 300 -15.97 16.63 -9.68
CA ASP A 300 -16.95 15.68 -9.11
C ASP A 300 -17.61 14.84 -10.21
N GLU A 301 -17.62 15.31 -11.47
CA GLU A 301 -18.09 14.53 -12.61
C GLU A 301 -17.28 13.25 -12.80
N LEU A 302 -16.00 13.24 -12.42
CA LEU A 302 -15.12 12.09 -12.57
C LEU A 302 -15.60 10.86 -11.78
N TRP A 303 -16.36 11.03 -10.69
CA TRP A 303 -16.97 9.91 -9.96
C TRP A 303 -18.03 9.16 -10.76
N ASN A 304 -18.57 9.76 -11.81
CA ASN A 304 -19.54 9.13 -12.72
C ASN A 304 -18.88 8.31 -13.84
N HIS A 305 -17.57 8.42 -14.00
CA HIS A 305 -16.83 7.67 -15.01
C HIS A 305 -16.64 6.20 -14.61
N GLU A 306 -16.55 5.33 -15.62
CA GLU A 306 -16.15 3.93 -15.38
C GLU A 306 -14.70 3.90 -14.88
N MET A 307 -14.45 3.14 -13.81
CA MET A 307 -13.12 3.00 -13.20
C MET A 307 -12.61 1.58 -13.40
N LYS A 308 -11.37 1.43 -13.81
CA LYS A 308 -10.77 0.11 -14.07
C LYS A 308 -9.32 0.02 -13.62
N VAL A 309 -9.05 -1.07 -12.93
CA VAL A 309 -7.67 -1.49 -12.69
C VAL A 309 -7.07 -2.11 -13.95
N LEU A 310 -5.86 -1.71 -14.29
CA LEU A 310 -5.06 -2.33 -15.34
C LEU A 310 -4.54 -3.70 -14.86
N ASP A 311 -5.30 -4.76 -15.15
CA ASP A 311 -4.91 -6.15 -14.82
C ASP A 311 -4.28 -6.84 -16.04
N PRO A 312 -3.00 -7.27 -15.95
CA PRO A 312 -2.33 -7.95 -17.05
C PRO A 312 -2.88 -9.35 -17.35
N LEU A 313 -3.74 -9.91 -16.49
CA LEU A 313 -4.50 -11.13 -16.80
C LEU A 313 -5.65 -10.87 -17.78
N GLU A 314 -6.21 -9.66 -17.77
CA GLU A 314 -7.29 -9.28 -18.71
C GLU A 314 -6.73 -8.85 -20.07
N ALA A 315 -5.67 -8.05 -20.07
CA ALA A 315 -5.01 -7.57 -21.27
C ALA A 315 -3.53 -7.27 -21.06
N PRO A 316 -2.64 -7.57 -22.03
CA PRO A 316 -1.23 -7.29 -21.92
C PRO A 316 -0.94 -5.81 -21.63
N LEU A 317 -0.16 -5.54 -20.60
CA LEU A 317 0.30 -4.21 -20.23
C LEU A 317 1.71 -3.95 -20.74
N LYS A 318 2.04 -2.69 -20.94
CA LYS A 318 3.39 -2.14 -21.14
C LYS A 318 3.63 -1.05 -20.10
N GLY A 319 4.84 -0.52 -20.07
CA GLY A 319 5.25 0.52 -19.14
C GLY A 319 5.83 -0.07 -17.87
N GLU A 320 6.11 0.80 -16.97
CA GLU A 320 6.82 0.50 -15.72
C GLU A 320 6.33 1.42 -14.61
N ASP A 321 6.57 1.00 -13.40
CA ASP A 321 6.30 1.76 -12.19
C ASP A 321 7.64 2.08 -11.51
N LEU A 322 7.98 3.37 -11.47
CA LEU A 322 9.13 3.94 -10.78
C LEU A 322 8.65 4.52 -9.47
N VAL A 323 9.20 4.04 -8.36
CA VAL A 323 8.93 4.59 -7.02
C VAL A 323 10.24 4.88 -6.32
N GLY A 324 10.36 6.04 -5.68
CA GLY A 324 11.61 6.41 -5.04
C GLY A 324 11.55 7.59 -4.10
N VAL A 325 12.74 7.98 -3.65
CA VAL A 325 12.99 9.05 -2.70
C VAL A 325 14.02 10.02 -3.27
N LEU A 326 13.74 11.30 -3.15
CA LEU A 326 14.65 12.39 -3.47
C LEU A 326 14.93 13.24 -2.21
N LEU A 327 16.14 13.19 -1.70
CA LEU A 327 16.62 14.09 -0.66
C LEU A 327 17.27 15.32 -1.27
N VAL A 328 16.81 16.51 -0.89
CA VAL A 328 17.35 17.79 -1.32
C VAL A 328 18.19 18.39 -0.19
N PHE A 329 19.44 18.69 -0.48
CA PHE A 329 20.35 19.41 0.40
C PHE A 329 20.62 20.82 -0.16
N LYS A 330 21.29 21.65 0.59
CA LYS A 330 21.58 23.03 0.17
C LYS A 330 22.36 23.14 -1.14
N ASP A 331 23.24 22.17 -1.42
CA ASP A 331 24.21 22.19 -2.52
C ASP A 331 24.19 20.93 -3.40
N LYS A 332 23.36 19.96 -3.08
CA LYS A 332 23.30 18.67 -3.78
C LYS A 332 21.94 17.99 -3.59
N GLU A 333 21.72 16.94 -4.37
CA GLU A 333 20.60 16.01 -4.26
C GLU A 333 21.12 14.59 -4.08
N ARG A 334 20.32 13.76 -3.43
CA ARG A 334 20.52 12.31 -3.32
C ARG A 334 19.21 11.62 -3.57
N TYR A 335 19.25 10.51 -4.24
CA TYR A 335 18.02 9.76 -4.54
C TYR A 335 18.28 8.26 -4.55
N MET A 336 17.21 7.52 -4.28
CA MET A 336 17.11 6.09 -4.41
C MET A 336 15.76 5.78 -5.03
N TYR A 337 15.72 4.92 -6.03
CA TYR A 337 14.46 4.51 -6.64
C TYR A 337 14.52 3.06 -7.12
N ASN A 338 13.34 2.45 -7.23
CA ASN A 338 13.12 1.18 -7.87
C ASN A 338 12.28 1.37 -9.14
N ILE A 339 12.55 0.59 -10.18
CA ILE A 339 11.74 0.55 -11.39
C ILE A 339 11.35 -0.88 -11.67
N LEU A 340 10.07 -1.14 -11.82
CA LEU A 340 9.55 -2.46 -12.20
C LEU A 340 8.76 -2.37 -13.51
N ASN A 341 9.19 -3.19 -14.46
CA ASN A 341 8.53 -3.31 -15.75
C ASN A 341 7.39 -4.33 -15.69
N ASN A 342 6.21 -3.97 -16.25
CA ASN A 342 5.02 -4.83 -16.20
C ASN A 342 5.23 -6.20 -16.89
N ASP A 343 5.94 -6.26 -18.02
CA ASP A 343 6.19 -7.53 -18.71
C ASP A 343 7.04 -8.49 -17.86
N ALA A 344 8.07 -7.94 -17.19
CA ALA A 344 8.95 -8.74 -16.32
C ALA A 344 8.18 -9.26 -15.11
N VAL A 345 7.43 -8.39 -14.43
CA VAL A 345 6.63 -8.78 -13.27
C VAL A 345 5.54 -9.79 -13.66
N PHE A 346 4.81 -9.55 -14.74
CA PHE A 346 3.76 -10.45 -15.19
C PHE A 346 4.29 -11.82 -15.59
N SER A 347 5.44 -11.88 -16.25
CA SER A 347 6.02 -13.16 -16.67
C SER A 347 6.24 -14.08 -15.48
N GLU A 348 6.57 -13.51 -14.33
CA GLU A 348 7.02 -14.23 -13.14
C GLU A 348 5.95 -14.36 -12.05
N TYR A 349 5.14 -13.31 -11.82
CA TYR A 349 4.20 -13.22 -10.70
C TYR A 349 2.73 -13.07 -11.12
N LYS A 350 2.43 -12.94 -12.41
CA LYS A 350 1.06 -12.84 -12.95
C LYS A 350 0.26 -11.65 -12.40
N THR A 351 0.94 -10.55 -12.12
CA THR A 351 0.37 -9.31 -11.60
C THR A 351 1.00 -8.09 -12.29
N ASN A 352 0.52 -6.87 -12.02
CA ASN A 352 1.15 -5.63 -12.47
C ASN A 352 2.29 -5.20 -11.53
N ALA A 353 3.07 -4.22 -11.97
CA ALA A 353 4.25 -3.74 -11.25
C ALA A 353 3.90 -3.10 -9.90
N THR A 354 2.86 -2.26 -9.85
CA THR A 354 2.43 -1.53 -8.64
C THR A 354 1.97 -2.49 -7.55
N TYR A 355 1.06 -3.41 -7.85
CA TYR A 355 0.62 -4.41 -6.88
C TYR A 355 1.76 -5.28 -6.36
N PHE A 356 2.72 -5.59 -7.22
CA PHE A 356 3.87 -6.38 -6.81
C PHE A 356 4.77 -5.60 -5.84
N GLN A 357 5.03 -4.31 -6.09
CA GLN A 357 5.81 -3.46 -5.17
C GLN A 357 5.15 -3.37 -3.79
N VAL A 358 3.83 -3.12 -3.74
CA VAL A 358 3.07 -3.09 -2.48
C VAL A 358 3.17 -4.43 -1.75
N ALA A 359 2.98 -5.55 -2.48
CA ALA A 359 3.06 -6.88 -1.89
C ALA A 359 4.46 -7.21 -1.34
N CYS A 360 5.54 -6.66 -1.90
CA CYS A 360 6.89 -6.81 -1.36
C CYS A 360 7.02 -6.17 0.03
N GLY A 361 6.43 -5.00 0.26
CA GLY A 361 6.39 -4.35 1.57
C GLY A 361 5.62 -5.18 2.61
N ILE A 362 4.44 -5.67 2.23
CA ILE A 362 3.65 -6.58 3.07
C ILE A 362 4.40 -7.88 3.37
N TYR A 363 5.04 -8.47 2.36
CA TYR A 363 5.87 -9.66 2.53
C TYR A 363 7.02 -9.44 3.53
N ALA A 364 7.69 -8.28 3.47
CA ALA A 364 8.74 -7.93 4.40
C ALA A 364 8.21 -7.86 5.85
N SER A 365 7.08 -7.21 6.08
CA SER A 365 6.44 -7.16 7.41
C SER A 365 5.97 -8.51 7.90
N LEU A 366 5.40 -9.34 7.02
CA LEU A 366 5.03 -10.71 7.36
C LEU A 366 6.26 -11.53 7.76
N THR A 367 7.38 -11.37 7.04
CA THR A 367 8.67 -12.02 7.36
C THR A 367 9.16 -11.61 8.74
N VAL A 368 9.12 -10.32 9.07
CA VAL A 368 9.47 -9.81 10.40
C VAL A 368 8.58 -10.44 11.49
N PHE A 369 7.27 -10.53 11.26
CA PHE A 369 6.36 -11.18 12.20
C PHE A 369 6.59 -12.68 12.40
N LEU A 370 7.07 -13.36 11.38
CA LEU A 370 7.33 -14.79 11.43
C LEU A 370 8.68 -15.14 12.08
N LEU A 371 9.69 -14.30 11.87
CA LEU A 371 11.05 -14.57 12.31
C LEU A 371 11.45 -13.87 13.61
N ASP A 372 10.89 -12.70 13.89
CA ASP A 372 11.29 -11.85 15.00
C ASP A 372 10.27 -11.83 16.14
N GLN A 373 10.79 -11.66 17.37
CA GLN A 373 9.95 -11.41 18.54
C GLN A 373 9.70 -9.91 18.68
N ILE A 374 8.66 -9.43 18.02
CA ILE A 374 8.26 -8.03 18.11
C ILE A 374 7.48 -7.80 19.41
N PRO A 375 7.83 -6.78 20.20
CA PRO A 375 7.07 -6.43 21.39
C PRO A 375 5.61 -6.07 21.02
N LYS A 376 4.70 -6.23 21.98
CA LYS A 376 3.30 -5.80 21.84
C LYS A 376 3.24 -4.29 21.82
N VAL A 377 3.46 -3.73 20.66
CA VAL A 377 3.45 -2.29 20.39
C VAL A 377 2.94 -2.07 18.98
N TYR A 378 2.33 -0.93 18.80
CA TYR A 378 2.06 -0.39 17.51
C TYR A 378 3.35 0.16 16.87
N ILE A 379 3.56 -0.17 15.62
CA ILE A 379 4.70 0.29 14.83
C ILE A 379 4.15 0.83 13.51
N MET A 380 4.19 2.13 13.31
CA MET A 380 4.32 2.64 11.95
C MET A 380 5.74 2.33 11.46
N TRP A 381 5.93 2.08 10.19
CA TRP A 381 7.23 1.74 9.60
C TRP A 381 8.38 2.63 10.11
N THR A 382 8.13 3.87 10.44
CA THR A 382 9.11 4.85 10.92
C THR A 382 9.45 4.75 12.41
N SER A 383 8.75 3.95 13.21
CA SER A 383 8.95 3.88 14.66
C SER A 383 10.04 2.87 15.08
N TYR A 384 10.68 2.19 14.14
CA TYR A 384 11.74 1.19 14.39
C TYR A 384 13.16 1.79 14.37
N CYS A 385 13.31 3.10 14.17
CA CYS A 385 14.61 3.77 14.07
C CYS A 385 15.07 4.34 15.39
#